data_1941b7bf8fe1e57064ef5b434ddc0f97
#
_entry.id   1941b7bf8fe1e57064ef5b434ddc0f97
#
_cell.length_a   1.000
_cell.length_b   1.000
_cell.length_c   1.000
_cell.angle_alpha   90.00
_cell.angle_beta   90.00
_cell.angle_gamma   90.00
#
_symmetry.space_group_name_H-M   'P 1'
#
loop_
_entity.id
_entity.type
_entity.pdbx_description
1 polymer ?
#
loop_
_entity_poly.entity_id
_entity_poly.type
_entity_poly.pdbx_seq_one_letter_code
_entity_poly.pdbx_strand_id
1 'polypeptide(L)'
;MKKIMFAALMLFATSTAFAGDSEALKGILKSKNYAEAAAMLKSSLGQLVDNAEKAKAYNHLVNLAMEKFDKEGTAQLTGQTMLQTGKQAEPYDTVGYYEAAYNALLNAIECDKFDNMPDVKGKVKPKFHEANMTRVGNARIQLVNAGQREAQLGNEQGVLKYWGTFLDTEDCEFLKAYDKAGEAGFLGQVAYFTALYANQNKQVDRALKYLDIAMKDPEQAKEAQAQKFAIGQANLKTKEDTVKFINELKEFYAANPDNEAAFGTLCNLYSGQNDNEAVKTLVNEKISRDPNNHTAWALKGQFEMNAQDYDNAIESFKKACEIDDTNPVVLTYLGFCMNSKAAAIEGDIPAQKALYKESMRYLERAKDIDPDRMKANWAYPLYQCYYINYSANDPRTKELEEILK
;
A
#
# COMPACT_ATOMS: atom_id res chain seq x y z
N MET A 1 43.31 46.49 -17.24
CA MET A 1 42.22 46.70 -16.26
C MET A 1 41.06 47.34 -17.01
N LYS A 2 40.12 46.56 -17.53
CA LYS A 2 38.90 47.07 -18.19
C LYS A 2 37.72 46.58 -17.35
N LYS A 3 37.05 47.52 -16.69
CA LYS A 3 35.78 47.28 -15.97
C LYS A 3 34.67 47.11 -17.00
N ILE A 4 34.07 45.94 -17.07
CA ILE A 4 32.87 45.70 -17.84
C ILE A 4 31.69 46.00 -16.89
N MET A 5 31.02 47.13 -17.11
CA MET A 5 29.74 47.45 -16.51
C MET A 5 28.66 46.63 -17.22
N PHE A 6 28.03 45.69 -16.50
CA PHE A 6 26.78 45.11 -16.93
C PHE A 6 25.67 46.12 -16.63
N ALA A 7 25.13 46.73 -17.67
CA ALA A 7 23.91 47.49 -17.59
C ALA A 7 22.75 46.49 -17.60
N ALA A 8 22.12 46.28 -16.44
CA ALA A 8 20.85 45.58 -16.34
C ALA A 8 19.76 46.45 -16.98
N LEU A 9 19.34 46.10 -18.18
CA LEU A 9 18.15 46.66 -18.78
C LEU A 9 16.92 46.15 -18.00
N MET A 10 16.48 46.92 -17.02
CA MET A 10 15.13 46.77 -16.49
C MET A 10 14.15 47.26 -17.57
N LEU A 11 13.60 46.29 -18.32
CA LEU A 11 12.41 46.54 -19.09
C LEU A 11 11.26 46.74 -18.07
N PHE A 12 10.96 48.01 -17.74
CA PHE A 12 9.69 48.38 -17.18
C PHE A 12 8.63 48.07 -18.26
N ALA A 13 8.04 46.90 -18.19
CA ALA A 13 6.77 46.65 -18.85
C ALA A 13 5.77 47.58 -18.19
N THR A 14 5.50 48.74 -18.83
CA THR A 14 4.34 49.56 -18.49
C THR A 14 3.12 48.67 -18.66
N SER A 15 2.55 48.22 -17.54
CA SER A 15 1.26 47.55 -17.54
C SER A 15 0.22 48.56 -18.00
N THR A 16 -0.01 48.61 -19.31
CA THR A 16 -1.26 49.15 -19.82
C THR A 16 -2.38 48.29 -19.24
N ALA A 17 -3.17 48.91 -18.35
CA ALA A 17 -4.37 48.28 -17.84
C ALA A 17 -5.31 48.04 -19.06
N PHE A 18 -5.21 46.86 -19.64
CA PHE A 18 -6.14 46.41 -20.65
C PHE A 18 -7.49 46.23 -19.95
N ALA A 19 -8.50 47.00 -20.40
CA ALA A 19 -9.88 46.98 -19.90
C ALA A 19 -10.65 45.72 -20.41
N GLY A 20 -9.96 44.65 -20.78
CA GLY A 20 -10.57 43.42 -21.29
C GLY A 20 -9.60 42.24 -21.25
N ASP A 21 -10.15 41.04 -21.49
CA ASP A 21 -9.39 39.80 -21.52
C ASP A 21 -8.32 39.83 -22.63
N SER A 22 -7.13 39.27 -22.37
CA SER A 22 -6.05 39.15 -23.35
C SER A 22 -6.48 38.32 -24.56
N GLU A 23 -5.78 38.47 -25.68
CA GLU A 23 -6.04 37.65 -26.88
C GLU A 23 -5.79 36.16 -26.61
N ALA A 24 -4.82 35.85 -25.78
CA ALA A 24 -4.55 34.48 -25.34
C ALA A 24 -5.75 33.89 -24.58
N LEU A 25 -6.30 34.62 -23.61
CA LEU A 25 -7.49 34.19 -22.88
C LEU A 25 -8.71 34.07 -23.80
N LYS A 26 -8.97 35.06 -24.66
CA LYS A 26 -10.07 35.00 -25.62
C LYS A 26 -9.99 33.77 -26.52
N GLY A 27 -8.80 33.41 -26.98
CA GLY A 27 -8.57 32.19 -27.76
C GLY A 27 -8.99 30.94 -27.00
N ILE A 28 -8.55 30.81 -25.76
CA ILE A 28 -8.88 29.68 -24.90
C ILE A 28 -10.38 29.58 -24.65
N LEU A 29 -11.02 30.70 -24.27
CA LEU A 29 -12.45 30.75 -23.95
C LEU A 29 -13.36 30.49 -25.16
N LYS A 30 -12.88 30.69 -26.38
CA LYS A 30 -13.62 30.41 -27.60
C LYS A 30 -13.70 28.94 -27.97
N SER A 31 -12.71 28.14 -27.55
CA SER A 31 -12.70 26.70 -27.82
C SER A 31 -13.80 25.99 -27.02
N LYS A 32 -14.56 25.14 -27.71
CA LYS A 32 -15.58 24.26 -27.13
C LYS A 32 -15.09 22.82 -26.98
N ASN A 33 -13.84 22.55 -27.33
CA ASN A 33 -13.19 21.25 -27.20
C ASN A 33 -12.21 21.31 -26.05
N TYR A 34 -12.36 20.38 -25.08
CA TYR A 34 -11.50 20.34 -23.91
C TYR A 34 -10.02 20.18 -24.28
N ALA A 35 -9.69 19.23 -25.16
CA ALA A 35 -8.30 18.93 -25.51
C ALA A 35 -7.63 20.13 -26.22
N GLU A 36 -8.36 20.81 -27.09
CA GLU A 36 -7.92 22.04 -27.78
C GLU A 36 -7.68 23.16 -26.77
N ALA A 37 -8.67 23.45 -25.91
CA ALA A 37 -8.57 24.49 -24.88
C ALA A 37 -7.41 24.22 -23.90
N ALA A 38 -7.23 22.97 -23.49
CA ALA A 38 -6.13 22.55 -22.62
C ALA A 38 -4.76 22.73 -23.28
N ALA A 39 -4.63 22.38 -24.58
CA ALA A 39 -3.41 22.60 -25.34
C ALA A 39 -3.10 24.10 -25.50
N MET A 40 -4.11 24.90 -25.78
CA MET A 40 -3.98 26.35 -25.84
C MET A 40 -3.55 26.96 -24.50
N LEU A 41 -4.17 26.55 -23.40
CA LEU A 41 -3.80 27.02 -22.07
C LEU A 41 -2.35 26.65 -21.75
N LYS A 42 -1.95 25.40 -22.01
CA LYS A 42 -0.58 24.93 -21.77
C LYS A 42 0.45 25.76 -22.54
N SER A 43 0.18 26.12 -23.80
CA SER A 43 1.11 26.88 -24.64
C SER A 43 1.13 28.38 -24.33
N SER A 44 0.04 28.92 -23.80
CA SER A 44 -0.13 30.38 -23.58
C SER A 44 -0.24 30.79 -22.11
N LEU A 45 0.00 29.88 -21.16
CA LEU A 45 -0.13 30.18 -19.72
C LEU A 45 0.73 31.38 -19.28
N GLY A 46 1.93 31.53 -19.85
CA GLY A 46 2.83 32.65 -19.58
C GLY A 46 2.42 33.96 -20.28
N GLN A 47 1.45 33.93 -21.19
CA GLN A 47 0.94 35.09 -21.91
C GLN A 47 -0.34 35.65 -21.25
N LEU A 48 -0.93 34.92 -20.28
CA LEU A 48 -2.04 35.42 -19.50
C LEU A 48 -1.56 36.50 -18.53
N VAL A 49 -2.26 37.63 -18.55
CA VAL A 49 -1.81 38.89 -17.96
C VAL A 49 -1.67 38.81 -16.44
N ASP A 50 -2.60 38.13 -15.79
CA ASP A 50 -2.65 38.06 -14.33
C ASP A 50 -3.26 36.73 -13.83
N ASN A 51 -3.35 36.60 -12.50
CA ASN A 51 -3.92 35.43 -11.86
C ASN A 51 -5.41 35.26 -12.13
N ALA A 52 -6.14 36.39 -12.33
CA ALA A 52 -7.57 36.33 -12.65
C ALA A 52 -7.82 35.73 -14.03
N GLU A 53 -6.96 36.04 -15.02
CA GLU A 53 -7.03 35.40 -16.34
C GLU A 53 -6.69 33.93 -16.28
N LYS A 54 -5.67 33.54 -15.49
CA LYS A 54 -5.33 32.12 -15.28
C LYS A 54 -6.49 31.38 -14.66
N ALA A 55 -7.07 31.90 -13.57
CA ALA A 55 -8.26 31.32 -12.95
C ALA A 55 -9.43 31.16 -13.94
N LYS A 56 -9.74 32.21 -14.78
CA LYS A 56 -10.76 32.10 -15.82
C LYS A 56 -10.47 30.99 -16.83
N ALA A 57 -9.20 30.86 -17.27
CA ALA A 57 -8.80 29.85 -18.24
C ALA A 57 -8.98 28.46 -17.71
N TYR A 58 -8.50 28.19 -16.47
CA TYR A 58 -8.70 26.90 -15.80
C TYR A 58 -10.18 26.63 -15.53
N ASN A 59 -10.95 27.61 -15.07
CA ASN A 59 -12.40 27.46 -14.89
C ASN A 59 -13.12 27.10 -16.20
N HIS A 60 -12.65 27.61 -17.34
CA HIS A 60 -13.19 27.21 -18.63
C HIS A 60 -12.95 25.73 -18.91
N LEU A 61 -11.76 25.22 -18.62
CA LEU A 61 -11.48 23.77 -18.71
C LEU A 61 -12.35 22.95 -17.75
N VAL A 62 -12.60 23.44 -16.54
CA VAL A 62 -13.55 22.80 -15.61
C VAL A 62 -14.94 22.74 -16.25
N ASN A 63 -15.42 23.83 -16.86
CA ASN A 63 -16.73 23.87 -17.50
C ASN A 63 -16.84 22.84 -18.63
N LEU A 64 -15.86 22.79 -19.54
CA LEU A 64 -15.85 21.81 -20.65
C LEU A 64 -15.77 20.35 -20.15
N ALA A 65 -15.00 20.10 -19.10
CA ALA A 65 -14.91 18.77 -18.49
C ALA A 65 -16.25 18.39 -17.83
N MET A 66 -16.86 19.31 -17.07
CA MET A 66 -18.16 19.05 -16.43
C MET A 66 -19.29 18.88 -17.44
N GLU A 67 -19.30 19.63 -18.57
CA GLU A 67 -20.27 19.44 -19.66
C GLU A 67 -20.20 18.00 -20.22
N LYS A 68 -19.00 17.47 -20.45
CA LYS A 68 -18.80 16.05 -20.85
C LYS A 68 -19.26 15.10 -19.76
N PHE A 69 -18.89 15.36 -18.50
CA PHE A 69 -19.27 14.55 -17.35
C PHE A 69 -20.79 14.44 -17.21
N ASP A 70 -21.51 15.57 -17.25
CA ASP A 70 -22.95 15.61 -17.09
C ASP A 70 -23.68 14.93 -18.25
N LYS A 71 -23.19 15.10 -19.48
CA LYS A 71 -23.72 14.44 -20.67
C LYS A 71 -23.65 12.93 -20.56
N GLU A 72 -22.46 12.40 -20.24
CA GLU A 72 -22.25 10.95 -20.17
C GLU A 72 -22.93 10.35 -18.92
N GLY A 73 -22.97 11.07 -17.79
CA GLY A 73 -23.70 10.68 -16.59
C GLY A 73 -25.20 10.58 -16.83
N THR A 74 -25.77 11.51 -17.60
CA THR A 74 -27.18 11.46 -18.01
C THR A 74 -27.44 10.25 -18.92
N ALA A 75 -26.54 9.97 -19.87
CA ALA A 75 -26.65 8.80 -20.75
C ALA A 75 -26.58 7.49 -19.94
N GLN A 76 -25.66 7.41 -18.95
CA GLN A 76 -25.55 6.26 -18.05
C GLN A 76 -26.85 6.01 -17.27
N LEU A 77 -27.40 7.06 -16.64
CA LEU A 77 -28.62 6.96 -15.84
C LEU A 77 -29.84 6.55 -16.69
N THR A 78 -29.94 7.14 -17.89
CA THR A 78 -30.99 6.79 -18.87
C THR A 78 -30.87 5.33 -19.29
N GLY A 79 -29.65 4.86 -19.58
CA GLY A 79 -29.38 3.47 -19.92
C GLY A 79 -29.76 2.51 -18.81
N GLN A 80 -29.44 2.82 -17.56
CA GLN A 80 -29.85 2.01 -16.40
C GLN A 80 -31.37 1.90 -16.28
N THR A 81 -32.09 3.01 -16.44
CA THR A 81 -33.55 3.06 -16.41
C THR A 81 -34.16 2.22 -17.54
N MET A 82 -33.58 2.27 -18.75
CA MET A 82 -34.01 1.47 -19.88
C MET A 82 -33.86 -0.03 -19.61
N LEU A 83 -32.73 -0.46 -19.05
CA LEU A 83 -32.49 -1.87 -18.67
C LEU A 83 -33.49 -2.35 -17.63
N GLN A 84 -33.81 -1.54 -16.62
CA GLN A 84 -34.80 -1.87 -15.60
C GLN A 84 -36.22 -2.05 -16.18
N THR A 85 -36.52 -1.39 -17.31
CA THR A 85 -37.80 -1.51 -18.01
C THR A 85 -37.78 -2.54 -19.16
N GLY A 86 -36.73 -3.36 -19.24
CA GLY A 86 -36.57 -4.40 -20.27
C GLY A 86 -36.23 -3.87 -21.65
N LYS A 87 -35.79 -2.62 -21.78
CA LYS A 87 -35.35 -2.01 -23.03
C LYS A 87 -33.83 -2.10 -23.13
N GLN A 88 -33.31 -2.10 -24.37
CA GLN A 88 -31.87 -2.04 -24.61
C GLN A 88 -31.36 -0.63 -24.31
N ALA A 89 -30.32 -0.54 -23.47
CA ALA A 89 -29.64 0.73 -23.20
C ALA A 89 -28.69 1.11 -24.35
N GLU A 90 -28.62 2.40 -24.66
CA GLU A 90 -27.59 2.90 -25.56
C GLU A 90 -26.24 2.95 -24.82
N PRO A 91 -25.12 2.64 -25.46
CA PRO A 91 -23.80 2.73 -24.86
C PRO A 91 -23.46 4.21 -24.60
N TYR A 92 -22.82 4.48 -23.46
CA TYR A 92 -22.23 5.77 -23.15
C TYR A 92 -20.70 5.67 -23.10
N ASP A 93 -20.02 6.80 -23.24
CA ASP A 93 -18.57 6.86 -23.20
C ASP A 93 -18.06 6.78 -21.75
N THR A 94 -17.98 5.55 -21.21
CA THR A 94 -17.54 5.29 -19.84
C THR A 94 -16.13 5.84 -19.57
N VAL A 95 -15.20 5.70 -20.52
CA VAL A 95 -13.84 6.20 -20.37
C VAL A 95 -13.84 7.72 -20.34
N GLY A 96 -14.55 8.34 -21.29
CA GLY A 96 -14.67 9.80 -21.35
C GLY A 96 -15.38 10.38 -20.12
N TYR A 97 -16.34 9.65 -19.53
CA TYR A 97 -16.99 10.04 -18.28
C TYR A 97 -16.00 10.15 -17.12
N TYR A 98 -15.18 9.12 -16.90
CA TYR A 98 -14.17 9.12 -15.85
C TYR A 98 -13.03 10.11 -16.10
N GLU A 99 -12.59 10.23 -17.36
CA GLU A 99 -11.61 11.25 -17.75
C GLU A 99 -12.13 12.66 -17.52
N ALA A 100 -13.41 12.90 -17.75
CA ALA A 100 -14.02 14.19 -17.49
C ALA A 100 -14.03 14.54 -15.99
N ALA A 101 -14.39 13.61 -15.11
CA ALA A 101 -14.29 13.80 -13.67
C ALA A 101 -12.86 14.11 -13.21
N TYR A 102 -11.89 13.33 -13.70
CA TYR A 102 -10.47 13.53 -13.43
C TYR A 102 -9.97 14.90 -13.86
N ASN A 103 -10.27 15.28 -15.09
CA ASN A 103 -9.87 16.55 -15.65
C ASN A 103 -10.55 17.74 -14.96
N ALA A 104 -11.83 17.61 -14.59
CA ALA A 104 -12.55 18.63 -13.83
C ALA A 104 -11.87 18.88 -12.47
N LEU A 105 -11.51 17.81 -11.74
CA LEU A 105 -10.87 17.94 -10.44
C LEU A 105 -9.50 18.63 -10.54
N LEU A 106 -8.63 18.18 -11.42
CA LEU A 106 -7.29 18.77 -11.54
C LEU A 106 -7.33 20.23 -11.98
N ASN A 107 -8.20 20.56 -12.94
CA ASN A 107 -8.33 21.95 -13.39
C ASN A 107 -9.02 22.84 -12.35
N ALA A 108 -9.93 22.30 -11.52
CA ALA A 108 -10.54 23.05 -10.43
C ALA A 108 -9.51 23.40 -9.33
N ILE A 109 -8.60 22.48 -9.00
CA ILE A 109 -7.51 22.73 -8.06
C ILE A 109 -6.58 23.83 -8.59
N GLU A 110 -6.19 23.79 -9.86
CA GLU A 110 -5.36 24.85 -10.46
C GLU A 110 -6.13 26.17 -10.57
N CYS A 111 -7.42 26.14 -10.91
CA CYS A 111 -8.29 27.30 -10.90
C CYS A 111 -8.30 27.96 -9.52
N ASP A 112 -8.56 27.18 -8.47
CA ASP A 112 -8.64 27.63 -7.09
C ASP A 112 -7.34 28.28 -6.61
N LYS A 113 -6.21 27.67 -6.95
CA LYS A 113 -4.89 28.21 -6.66
C LYS A 113 -4.70 29.62 -7.17
N PHE A 114 -5.07 29.89 -8.44
CA PHE A 114 -4.96 31.21 -9.04
C PHE A 114 -6.07 32.17 -8.58
N ASP A 115 -7.27 31.65 -8.31
CA ASP A 115 -8.42 32.44 -7.86
C ASP A 115 -8.20 33.00 -6.45
N ASN A 116 -7.42 32.30 -5.62
CA ASN A 116 -7.02 32.72 -4.27
C ASN A 116 -5.72 33.55 -4.24
N MET A 117 -5.10 33.86 -5.39
CA MET A 117 -3.95 34.75 -5.46
C MET A 117 -4.39 36.21 -5.61
N PRO A 118 -3.60 37.19 -5.10
CA PRO A 118 -3.89 38.61 -5.28
C PRO A 118 -3.97 39.00 -6.76
N ASP A 119 -4.94 39.85 -7.07
CA ASP A 119 -4.99 40.54 -8.36
C ASP A 119 -3.89 41.60 -8.48
N VAL A 120 -3.81 42.31 -9.62
CA VAL A 120 -2.84 43.39 -9.87
C VAL A 120 -2.92 44.55 -8.86
N LYS A 121 -4.01 44.63 -8.09
CA LYS A 121 -4.24 45.64 -7.03
C LYS A 121 -3.99 45.09 -5.65
N GLY A 122 -3.46 43.87 -5.52
CA GLY A 122 -3.20 43.18 -4.26
C GLY A 122 -4.45 42.65 -3.55
N LYS A 123 -5.61 42.58 -4.23
CA LYS A 123 -6.87 42.10 -3.64
C LYS A 123 -7.12 40.65 -4.00
N VAL A 124 -7.49 39.84 -2.99
CA VAL A 124 -7.92 38.44 -3.14
C VAL A 124 -9.46 38.44 -3.19
N LYS A 125 -10.04 37.96 -4.27
CA LYS A 125 -11.50 37.87 -4.48
C LYS A 125 -11.83 36.61 -5.27
N PRO A 126 -11.86 35.44 -4.60
CA PRO A 126 -12.22 34.19 -5.26
C PRO A 126 -13.61 34.27 -5.88
N LYS A 127 -13.75 33.80 -7.12
CA LYS A 127 -15.00 33.81 -7.87
C LYS A 127 -15.53 32.41 -8.19
N PHE A 128 -14.64 31.44 -8.24
CA PHE A 128 -14.93 30.12 -8.78
C PHE A 128 -14.90 29.02 -7.72
N HIS A 129 -14.30 29.29 -6.54
CA HIS A 129 -14.06 28.32 -5.49
C HIS A 129 -15.31 27.51 -5.11
N GLU A 130 -16.35 28.16 -4.58
CA GLU A 130 -17.52 27.47 -4.03
C GLU A 130 -18.30 26.69 -5.10
N ALA A 131 -18.51 27.30 -6.27
CA ALA A 131 -19.23 26.65 -7.37
C ALA A 131 -18.48 25.43 -7.91
N ASN A 132 -17.15 25.53 -8.06
CA ASN A 132 -16.34 24.41 -8.50
C ASN A 132 -16.21 23.34 -7.43
N MET A 133 -15.99 23.72 -6.15
CA MET A 133 -15.89 22.78 -5.04
C MET A 133 -17.12 21.88 -4.97
N THR A 134 -18.31 22.43 -5.03
CA THR A 134 -19.55 21.65 -4.95
C THR A 134 -19.70 20.68 -6.12
N ARG A 135 -19.62 21.17 -7.37
CA ARG A 135 -19.89 20.32 -8.55
C ARG A 135 -18.78 19.30 -8.81
N VAL A 136 -17.53 19.70 -8.60
CA VAL A 136 -16.37 18.83 -8.84
C VAL A 136 -16.18 17.85 -7.67
N GLY A 137 -16.48 18.26 -6.43
CA GLY A 137 -16.51 17.36 -5.29
C GLY A 137 -17.49 16.21 -5.51
N ASN A 138 -18.70 16.49 -6.01
CA ASN A 138 -19.67 15.44 -6.37
C ASN A 138 -19.19 14.52 -7.50
N ALA A 139 -18.41 15.03 -8.47
CA ALA A 139 -17.84 14.22 -9.55
C ALA A 139 -16.65 13.39 -9.10
N ARG A 140 -15.91 13.80 -8.05
CA ARG A 140 -14.69 13.18 -7.54
C ARG A 140 -14.87 11.71 -7.16
N ILE A 141 -16.04 11.33 -6.63
CA ILE A 141 -16.38 9.95 -6.27
C ILE A 141 -16.24 9.00 -7.46
N GLN A 142 -16.44 9.48 -8.69
CA GLN A 142 -16.30 8.65 -9.89
C GLN A 142 -14.86 8.20 -10.16
N LEU A 143 -13.87 8.82 -9.54
CA LEU A 143 -12.49 8.35 -9.60
C LEU A 143 -12.33 7.00 -8.86
N VAL A 144 -13.15 6.74 -7.83
CA VAL A 144 -13.17 5.44 -7.15
C VAL A 144 -13.67 4.35 -8.11
N ASN A 145 -14.78 4.61 -8.80
CA ASN A 145 -15.34 3.69 -9.80
C ASN A 145 -14.39 3.49 -10.99
N ALA A 146 -13.73 4.57 -11.44
CA ALA A 146 -12.72 4.51 -12.48
C ALA A 146 -11.53 3.61 -12.10
N GLY A 147 -10.96 3.82 -10.91
CA GLY A 147 -9.85 3.01 -10.41
C GLY A 147 -10.23 1.54 -10.21
N GLN A 148 -11.47 1.26 -9.74
CA GLN A 148 -11.97 -0.11 -9.63
C GLN A 148 -12.06 -0.79 -10.99
N ARG A 149 -12.55 -0.07 -12.02
CA ARG A 149 -12.55 -0.59 -13.39
C ARG A 149 -11.14 -0.87 -13.91
N GLU A 150 -10.20 0.03 -13.69
CA GLU A 150 -8.81 -0.18 -14.10
C GLU A 150 -8.15 -1.37 -13.36
N ALA A 151 -8.47 -1.58 -12.08
CA ALA A 151 -8.03 -2.74 -11.33
C ALA A 151 -8.58 -4.05 -11.92
N GLN A 152 -9.85 -4.09 -12.29
CA GLN A 152 -10.46 -5.25 -12.97
C GLN A 152 -9.83 -5.54 -14.33
N LEU A 153 -9.32 -4.54 -15.01
CA LEU A 153 -8.61 -4.65 -16.28
C LEU A 153 -7.11 -4.99 -16.12
N GLY A 154 -6.60 -5.04 -14.89
CA GLY A 154 -5.19 -5.23 -14.61
C GLY A 154 -4.31 -4.02 -14.98
N ASN A 155 -4.92 -2.83 -15.17
CA ASN A 155 -4.20 -1.61 -15.55
C ASN A 155 -3.73 -0.84 -14.30
N GLU A 156 -2.57 -1.22 -13.77
CA GLU A 156 -1.99 -0.61 -12.56
C GLU A 156 -1.78 0.92 -12.70
N GLN A 157 -1.36 1.40 -13.86
CA GLN A 157 -1.17 2.83 -14.11
C GLN A 157 -2.51 3.58 -14.07
N GLY A 158 -3.57 2.97 -14.58
CA GLY A 158 -4.94 3.49 -14.47
C GLY A 158 -5.43 3.55 -13.03
N VAL A 159 -5.14 2.51 -12.23
CA VAL A 159 -5.44 2.50 -10.79
C VAL A 159 -4.75 3.66 -10.10
N LEU A 160 -3.43 3.80 -10.28
CA LEU A 160 -2.64 4.88 -9.68
C LEU A 160 -3.04 6.27 -10.17
N LYS A 161 -3.53 6.38 -11.41
CA LYS A 161 -4.10 7.61 -11.94
C LYS A 161 -5.36 8.00 -11.17
N TYR A 162 -6.36 7.13 -11.10
CA TYR A 162 -7.67 7.50 -10.57
C TYR A 162 -7.74 7.40 -9.05
N TRP A 163 -7.46 6.24 -8.46
CA TRP A 163 -7.44 6.10 -7.00
C TRP A 163 -6.34 6.95 -6.37
N GLY A 164 -5.15 6.97 -6.99
CA GLY A 164 -4.06 7.82 -6.51
C GLY A 164 -4.44 9.30 -6.48
N THR A 165 -5.09 9.81 -7.55
CA THR A 165 -5.56 11.20 -7.57
C THR A 165 -6.66 11.45 -6.55
N PHE A 166 -7.61 10.51 -6.37
CA PHE A 166 -8.63 10.60 -5.34
C PHE A 166 -7.99 10.77 -3.94
N LEU A 167 -6.99 9.95 -3.61
CA LEU A 167 -6.30 9.99 -2.32
C LEU A 167 -5.35 11.19 -2.18
N ASP A 168 -4.63 11.55 -3.25
CA ASP A 168 -3.70 12.70 -3.22
C ASP A 168 -4.41 14.03 -3.03
N THR A 169 -5.69 14.09 -3.39
CA THR A 169 -6.53 15.28 -3.23
C THR A 169 -7.40 15.27 -1.98
N GLU A 170 -7.26 14.24 -1.11
CA GLU A 170 -8.08 14.10 0.11
C GLU A 170 -7.95 15.31 1.04
N ASP A 171 -6.74 15.75 1.29
CA ASP A 171 -6.44 16.87 2.19
C ASP A 171 -6.10 18.17 1.43
N CYS A 172 -6.49 18.29 0.11
CA CYS A 172 -6.18 19.49 -0.63
C CYS A 172 -7.04 20.68 -0.17
N GLU A 173 -6.45 21.88 -0.17
CA GLU A 173 -7.10 23.09 0.31
C GLU A 173 -8.42 23.39 -0.41
N PHE A 174 -8.48 23.11 -1.73
CA PHE A 174 -9.68 23.27 -2.55
C PHE A 174 -10.89 22.48 -2.04
N LEU A 175 -10.69 21.26 -1.48
CA LEU A 175 -11.76 20.39 -0.98
C LEU A 175 -11.89 20.39 0.55
N LYS A 176 -11.21 21.30 1.24
CA LYS A 176 -11.17 21.34 2.71
C LYS A 176 -12.56 21.54 3.35
N ALA A 177 -13.39 22.36 2.73
CA ALA A 177 -14.75 22.64 3.19
C ALA A 177 -15.81 21.72 2.55
N TYR A 178 -15.41 20.82 1.65
CA TYR A 178 -16.34 19.87 1.02
C TYR A 178 -16.70 18.76 2.02
N ASP A 179 -17.99 18.44 2.12
CA ASP A 179 -18.47 17.33 2.97
C ASP A 179 -18.12 15.98 2.36
N LYS A 180 -17.20 15.26 2.99
CA LYS A 180 -16.72 13.94 2.59
C LYS A 180 -17.29 12.80 3.43
N ALA A 181 -18.33 13.06 4.25
CA ALA A 181 -18.88 12.02 5.14
C ALA A 181 -19.30 10.75 4.39
N GLY A 182 -19.77 10.89 3.15
CA GLY A 182 -20.13 9.76 2.27
C GLY A 182 -18.94 8.90 1.81
N GLU A 183 -17.70 9.37 1.99
CA GLU A 183 -16.48 8.67 1.53
C GLU A 183 -15.90 7.74 2.62
N ALA A 184 -16.28 7.93 3.89
CA ALA A 184 -15.72 7.22 5.04
C ALA A 184 -15.83 5.69 4.93
N GLY A 185 -16.92 5.18 4.32
CA GLY A 185 -17.18 3.74 4.23
C GLY A 185 -16.28 2.96 3.26
N PHE A 186 -15.50 3.64 2.42
CA PHE A 186 -14.62 2.98 1.45
C PHE A 186 -13.22 3.62 1.34
N LEU A 187 -13.00 4.78 1.94
CA LEU A 187 -11.74 5.52 1.84
C LEU A 187 -10.55 4.68 2.30
N GLY A 188 -10.65 4.00 3.45
CA GLY A 188 -9.60 3.16 4.00
C GLY A 188 -9.26 1.98 3.09
N GLN A 189 -10.27 1.32 2.55
CA GLN A 189 -10.09 0.20 1.62
C GLN A 189 -9.42 0.65 0.31
N VAL A 190 -9.89 1.74 -0.29
CA VAL A 190 -9.28 2.32 -1.50
C VAL A 190 -7.83 2.70 -1.23
N ALA A 191 -7.55 3.30 -0.07
CA ALA A 191 -6.19 3.69 0.32
C ALA A 191 -5.28 2.46 0.48
N TYR A 192 -5.75 1.40 1.15
CA TYR A 192 -4.99 0.17 1.33
C TYR A 192 -4.59 -0.47 0.00
N PHE A 193 -5.55 -0.72 -0.89
CA PHE A 193 -5.24 -1.34 -2.18
C PHE A 193 -4.38 -0.43 -3.07
N THR A 194 -4.62 0.88 -3.07
CA THR A 194 -3.78 1.81 -3.83
C THR A 194 -2.33 1.80 -3.33
N ALA A 195 -2.12 1.65 -2.03
CA ALA A 195 -0.79 1.52 -1.45
C ALA A 195 -0.05 0.29 -1.97
N LEU A 196 -0.74 -0.84 -2.13
CA LEU A 196 -0.14 -2.05 -2.70
C LEU A 196 0.31 -1.81 -4.15
N TYR A 197 -0.53 -1.20 -4.99
CA TYR A 197 -0.17 -0.83 -6.36
C TYR A 197 0.96 0.18 -6.42
N ALA A 198 0.97 1.18 -5.54
CA ALA A 198 2.04 2.16 -5.46
C ALA A 198 3.38 1.51 -5.09
N ASN A 199 3.38 0.58 -4.13
CA ASN A 199 4.59 -0.16 -3.74
C ASN A 199 5.10 -1.06 -4.87
N GLN A 200 4.24 -1.80 -5.57
CA GLN A 200 4.60 -2.61 -6.74
C GLN A 200 5.26 -1.75 -7.83
N ASN A 201 4.77 -0.52 -8.01
CA ASN A 201 5.31 0.45 -8.96
C ASN A 201 6.47 1.30 -8.39
N LYS A 202 7.07 0.89 -7.27
CA LYS A 202 8.23 1.53 -6.62
C LYS A 202 7.98 3.00 -6.19
N GLN A 203 6.72 3.37 -6.00
CA GLN A 203 6.31 4.69 -5.49
C GLN A 203 6.17 4.62 -3.96
N VAL A 204 7.28 4.34 -3.27
CA VAL A 204 7.30 4.02 -1.82
C VAL A 204 6.68 5.12 -0.98
N ASP A 205 7.01 6.39 -1.23
CA ASP A 205 6.48 7.53 -0.46
C ASP A 205 4.95 7.63 -0.58
N ARG A 206 4.41 7.38 -1.80
CA ARG A 206 2.96 7.35 -2.00
C ARG A 206 2.32 6.16 -1.31
N ALA A 207 2.97 4.98 -1.37
CA ALA A 207 2.48 3.79 -0.68
C ALA A 207 2.37 4.02 0.83
N LEU A 208 3.40 4.58 1.46
CA LEU A 208 3.40 4.89 2.89
C LEU A 208 2.32 5.93 3.25
N LYS A 209 2.18 7.00 2.44
CA LYS A 209 1.12 8.01 2.62
C LYS A 209 -0.28 7.38 2.57
N TYR A 210 -0.53 6.48 1.62
CA TYR A 210 -1.83 5.84 1.49
C TYR A 210 -2.10 4.84 2.63
N LEU A 211 -1.08 4.15 3.14
CA LEU A 211 -1.22 3.33 4.34
C LEU A 211 -1.57 4.17 5.58
N ASP A 212 -1.05 5.40 5.69
CA ASP A 212 -1.45 6.32 6.78
C ASP A 212 -2.93 6.71 6.71
N ILE A 213 -3.50 6.80 5.51
CA ILE A 213 -4.94 6.99 5.33
C ILE A 213 -5.70 5.71 5.71
N ALA A 214 -5.24 4.55 5.22
CA ALA A 214 -5.88 3.26 5.49
C ALA A 214 -5.88 2.91 6.98
N MET A 215 -4.84 3.28 7.73
CA MET A 215 -4.76 3.04 9.18
C MET A 215 -5.80 3.82 10.00
N LYS A 216 -6.47 4.82 9.43
CA LYS A 216 -7.58 5.53 10.10
C LYS A 216 -8.88 4.74 10.05
N ASP A 217 -8.96 3.73 9.18
CA ASP A 217 -10.11 2.82 9.06
C ASP A 217 -9.92 1.60 9.97
N PRO A 218 -10.80 1.36 10.96
CA PRO A 218 -10.66 0.22 11.88
C PRO A 218 -10.58 -1.14 11.20
N GLU A 219 -11.24 -1.32 10.05
CA GLU A 219 -11.23 -2.58 9.30
C GLU A 219 -9.90 -2.82 8.56
N GLN A 220 -9.19 -1.75 8.18
CA GLN A 220 -7.93 -1.82 7.44
C GLN A 220 -6.69 -1.57 8.31
N ALA A 221 -6.88 -1.03 9.51
CA ALA A 221 -5.78 -0.50 10.34
C ALA A 221 -4.68 -1.52 10.61
N LYS A 222 -5.03 -2.75 10.94
CA LYS A 222 -4.09 -3.81 11.28
C LYS A 222 -3.23 -4.22 10.08
N GLU A 223 -3.87 -4.47 8.96
CA GLU A 223 -3.23 -4.88 7.71
C GLU A 223 -2.38 -3.73 7.12
N ALA A 224 -2.90 -2.51 7.17
CA ALA A 224 -2.18 -1.33 6.73
C ALA A 224 -0.92 -1.06 7.57
N GLN A 225 -1.01 -1.24 8.88
CA GLN A 225 0.15 -1.11 9.78
C GLN A 225 1.21 -2.17 9.48
N ALA A 226 0.80 -3.43 9.27
CA ALA A 226 1.72 -4.50 8.94
C ALA A 226 2.44 -4.23 7.60
N GLN A 227 1.70 -3.79 6.58
CA GLN A 227 2.27 -3.41 5.29
C GLN A 227 3.22 -2.21 5.40
N LYS A 228 2.89 -1.22 6.21
CA LYS A 228 3.76 -0.07 6.45
C LYS A 228 5.11 -0.48 7.02
N PHE A 229 5.11 -1.39 7.99
CA PHE A 229 6.36 -1.91 8.56
C PHE A 229 7.15 -2.75 7.55
N ALA A 230 6.47 -3.62 6.79
CA ALA A 230 7.11 -4.42 5.76
C ALA A 230 7.76 -3.56 4.65
N ILE A 231 7.05 -2.54 4.17
CA ILE A 231 7.58 -1.60 3.17
C ILE A 231 8.73 -0.78 3.77
N GLY A 232 8.60 -0.29 4.99
CA GLY A 232 9.66 0.43 5.69
C GLY A 232 10.92 -0.42 5.81
N GLN A 233 10.81 -1.65 6.28
CA GLN A 233 11.93 -2.59 6.40
C GLN A 233 12.58 -2.90 5.04
N ALA A 234 11.80 -3.16 4.00
CA ALA A 234 12.28 -3.50 2.66
C ALA A 234 13.03 -2.34 1.97
N ASN A 235 12.83 -1.10 2.42
CA ASN A 235 13.42 0.10 1.80
C ASN A 235 14.56 0.71 2.62
N LEU A 236 15.04 0.04 3.68
CA LEU A 236 16.21 0.46 4.43
C LEU A 236 17.47 0.37 3.55
N LYS A 237 18.17 1.48 3.40
CA LYS A 237 19.35 1.58 2.51
C LYS A 237 20.66 1.67 3.29
N THR A 238 20.62 2.25 4.48
CA THR A 238 21.79 2.50 5.31
C THR A 238 21.63 1.93 6.70
N LYS A 239 22.74 1.80 7.43
CA LYS A 239 22.69 1.44 8.85
C LYS A 239 21.98 2.51 9.68
N GLU A 240 22.12 3.77 9.31
CA GLU A 240 21.45 4.89 9.97
C GLU A 240 19.93 4.81 9.79
N ASP A 241 19.47 4.52 8.57
CA ASP A 241 18.03 4.29 8.31
C ASP A 241 17.50 3.15 9.19
N THR A 242 18.27 2.06 9.29
CA THR A 242 17.90 0.89 10.10
C THR A 242 17.79 1.25 11.58
N VAL A 243 18.78 1.96 12.13
CA VAL A 243 18.77 2.40 13.54
C VAL A 243 17.60 3.33 13.81
N LYS A 244 17.34 4.29 12.92
CA LYS A 244 16.21 5.21 13.03
C LYS A 244 14.88 4.45 13.03
N PHE A 245 14.69 3.56 12.08
CA PHE A 245 13.46 2.77 11.97
C PHE A 245 13.26 1.84 13.19
N ILE A 246 14.31 1.20 13.71
CA ILE A 246 14.23 0.43 14.95
C ILE A 246 13.78 1.31 16.13
N ASN A 247 14.32 2.52 16.27
CA ASN A 247 13.93 3.41 17.36
C ASN A 247 12.46 3.85 17.25
N GLU A 248 12.00 4.24 16.07
CA GLU A 248 10.60 4.58 15.81
C GLU A 248 9.68 3.39 16.12
N LEU A 249 10.07 2.19 15.69
CA LEU A 249 9.30 0.97 15.91
C LEU A 249 9.28 0.54 17.39
N LYS A 250 10.38 0.76 18.13
CA LYS A 250 10.43 0.53 19.58
C LYS A 250 9.48 1.46 20.33
N GLU A 251 9.47 2.74 20.00
CA GLU A 251 8.54 3.71 20.60
C GLU A 251 7.10 3.33 20.31
N PHE A 252 6.82 2.95 19.06
CA PHE A 252 5.49 2.46 18.67
C PHE A 252 5.10 1.19 19.45
N TYR A 253 5.98 0.20 19.54
CA TYR A 253 5.73 -1.07 20.24
C TYR A 253 5.57 -0.88 21.74
N ALA A 254 6.33 0.04 22.35
CA ALA A 254 6.18 0.38 23.76
C ALA A 254 4.79 0.94 24.08
N ALA A 255 4.22 1.74 23.16
CA ALA A 255 2.86 2.26 23.28
C ALA A 255 1.78 1.22 22.91
N ASN A 256 2.13 0.21 22.09
CA ASN A 256 1.21 -0.79 21.53
C ASN A 256 1.81 -2.21 21.68
N PRO A 257 1.98 -2.74 22.91
CA PRO A 257 2.72 -3.98 23.17
C PRO A 257 2.03 -5.25 22.62
N ASP A 258 0.76 -5.15 22.27
CA ASP A 258 -0.02 -6.23 21.67
C ASP A 258 0.06 -6.25 20.14
N ASN A 259 0.77 -5.29 19.54
CA ASN A 259 0.91 -5.22 18.09
C ASN A 259 1.91 -6.26 17.57
N GLU A 260 1.39 -7.36 17.02
CA GLU A 260 2.17 -8.49 16.51
C GLU A 260 3.07 -8.11 15.32
N ALA A 261 2.61 -7.19 14.46
CA ALA A 261 3.41 -6.75 13.33
C ALA A 261 4.66 -5.96 13.77
N ALA A 262 4.51 -5.08 14.76
CA ALA A 262 5.64 -4.36 15.34
C ALA A 262 6.62 -5.30 16.04
N PHE A 263 6.11 -6.25 16.84
CA PHE A 263 6.91 -7.28 17.49
C PHE A 263 7.73 -8.08 16.49
N GLY A 264 7.07 -8.66 15.47
CA GLY A 264 7.73 -9.47 14.45
C GLY A 264 8.77 -8.67 13.65
N THR A 265 8.45 -7.42 13.29
CA THR A 265 9.38 -6.55 12.56
C THR A 265 10.62 -6.20 13.38
N LEU A 266 10.47 -5.90 14.69
CA LEU A 266 11.62 -5.70 15.60
C LEU A 266 12.49 -6.93 15.69
N CYS A 267 11.89 -8.12 15.87
CA CYS A 267 12.63 -9.38 15.90
C CYS A 267 13.42 -9.60 14.61
N ASN A 268 12.82 -9.37 13.44
CA ASN A 268 13.48 -9.51 12.15
C ASN A 268 14.65 -8.51 11.98
N LEU A 269 14.47 -7.26 12.38
CA LEU A 269 15.51 -6.24 12.29
C LEU A 269 16.71 -6.54 13.18
N TYR A 270 16.48 -6.94 14.44
CA TYR A 270 17.56 -7.34 15.34
C TYR A 270 18.26 -8.61 14.85
N SER A 271 17.51 -9.61 14.37
CA SER A 271 18.09 -10.82 13.76
C SER A 271 18.97 -10.48 12.55
N GLY A 272 18.53 -9.57 11.70
CA GLY A 272 19.32 -9.10 10.55
C GLY A 272 20.60 -8.35 10.93
N GLN A 273 20.67 -7.82 12.15
CA GLN A 273 21.87 -7.19 12.72
C GLN A 273 22.73 -8.17 13.53
N ASN A 274 22.34 -9.43 13.63
CA ASN A 274 22.91 -10.46 14.51
C ASN A 274 22.86 -10.07 16.01
N ASP A 275 21.91 -9.21 16.40
CA ASP A 275 21.68 -8.81 17.80
C ASP A 275 20.73 -9.83 18.47
N ASN A 276 21.26 -11.03 18.69
CA ASN A 276 20.50 -12.13 19.27
C ASN A 276 20.03 -11.84 20.71
N GLU A 277 20.77 -11.04 21.47
CA GLU A 277 20.39 -10.67 22.83
C GLU A 277 19.19 -9.73 22.87
N ALA A 278 19.10 -8.76 21.94
CA ALA A 278 17.94 -7.91 21.82
C ALA A 278 16.68 -8.70 21.46
N VAL A 279 16.79 -9.67 20.53
CA VAL A 279 15.65 -10.51 20.16
C VAL A 279 15.24 -11.40 21.33
N LYS A 280 16.19 -12.06 22.01
CA LYS A 280 15.91 -12.90 23.17
C LYS A 280 15.19 -12.13 24.28
N THR A 281 15.64 -10.91 24.54
CA THR A 281 15.00 -9.99 25.52
C THR A 281 13.57 -9.71 25.10
N LEU A 282 13.34 -9.28 23.86
CA LEU A 282 12.03 -8.92 23.34
C LEU A 282 11.05 -10.11 23.35
N VAL A 283 11.53 -11.29 22.96
CA VAL A 283 10.73 -12.53 22.95
C VAL A 283 10.36 -12.95 24.37
N ASN A 284 11.29 -12.91 25.33
CA ASN A 284 11.00 -13.27 26.72
C ASN A 284 10.03 -12.27 27.38
N GLU A 285 10.15 -10.98 27.08
CA GLU A 285 9.18 -9.97 27.53
C GLU A 285 7.79 -10.25 26.95
N LYS A 286 7.69 -10.58 25.66
CA LYS A 286 6.41 -10.93 25.02
C LYS A 286 5.77 -12.16 25.66
N ILE A 287 6.52 -13.23 25.86
CA ILE A 287 6.05 -14.45 26.54
C ILE A 287 5.60 -14.16 27.98
N SER A 288 6.32 -13.27 28.70
CA SER A 288 5.95 -12.91 30.07
C SER A 288 4.63 -12.15 30.14
N ARG A 289 4.31 -11.35 29.14
CA ARG A 289 3.04 -10.61 29.02
C ARG A 289 1.91 -11.49 28.49
N ASP A 290 2.21 -12.29 27.48
CA ASP A 290 1.28 -13.17 26.80
C ASP A 290 1.87 -14.58 26.67
N PRO A 291 1.67 -15.45 27.68
CA PRO A 291 2.16 -16.82 27.66
C PRO A 291 1.56 -17.69 26.54
N ASN A 292 0.46 -17.23 25.93
CA ASN A 292 -0.19 -17.92 24.81
C ASN A 292 0.18 -17.33 23.44
N ASN A 293 1.26 -16.58 23.36
CA ASN A 293 1.71 -16.03 22.09
C ASN A 293 2.48 -17.06 21.26
N HIS A 294 1.81 -17.63 20.26
CA HIS A 294 2.41 -18.63 19.34
C HIS A 294 3.70 -18.12 18.69
N THR A 295 3.69 -16.88 18.17
CA THR A 295 4.83 -16.30 17.46
C THR A 295 6.05 -16.16 18.37
N ALA A 296 5.85 -15.72 19.60
CA ALA A 296 6.95 -15.57 20.55
C ALA A 296 7.59 -16.91 20.91
N TRP A 297 6.80 -17.96 21.16
CA TRP A 297 7.32 -19.31 21.40
C TRP A 297 8.01 -19.89 20.19
N ALA A 298 7.48 -19.68 18.97
CA ALA A 298 8.11 -20.11 17.73
C ALA A 298 9.47 -19.44 17.50
N LEU A 299 9.57 -18.14 17.73
CA LEU A 299 10.83 -17.38 17.65
C LEU A 299 11.83 -17.85 18.71
N LYS A 300 11.39 -18.08 19.95
CA LYS A 300 12.24 -18.62 21.00
C LYS A 300 12.84 -19.95 20.58
N GLY A 301 12.01 -20.89 20.11
CA GLY A 301 12.46 -22.18 19.62
C GLY A 301 13.44 -22.08 18.44
N GLN A 302 13.22 -21.13 17.53
CA GLN A 302 14.14 -20.88 16.42
C GLN A 302 15.52 -20.38 16.88
N PHE A 303 15.57 -19.54 17.92
CA PHE A 303 16.84 -19.12 18.52
C PHE A 303 17.59 -20.26 19.14
N GLU A 304 16.89 -21.08 19.96
CA GLU A 304 17.45 -22.22 20.64
C GLU A 304 17.92 -23.27 19.62
N MET A 305 17.17 -23.50 18.55
CA MET A 305 17.55 -24.35 17.42
C MET A 305 18.85 -23.86 16.73
N ASN A 306 18.93 -22.55 16.44
CA ASN A 306 20.10 -21.98 15.81
C ASN A 306 21.34 -22.03 16.69
N ALA A 307 21.15 -21.99 18.01
CA ALA A 307 22.21 -22.23 19.01
C ALA A 307 22.52 -23.71 19.20
N GLN A 308 21.85 -24.64 18.50
CA GLN A 308 21.92 -26.09 18.62
C GLN A 308 21.47 -26.58 20.02
N ASP A 309 20.76 -25.76 20.77
CA ASP A 309 20.14 -26.16 22.04
C ASP A 309 18.79 -26.83 21.75
N TYR A 310 18.90 -28.07 21.25
CA TYR A 310 17.73 -28.82 20.77
C TYR A 310 16.75 -29.17 21.88
N ASP A 311 17.20 -29.28 23.12
CA ASP A 311 16.33 -29.60 24.26
C ASP A 311 15.36 -28.44 24.52
N ASN A 312 15.87 -27.24 24.69
CA ASN A 312 15.04 -26.06 24.89
C ASN A 312 14.21 -25.71 23.63
N ALA A 313 14.79 -25.88 22.43
CA ALA A 313 14.07 -25.66 21.17
C ALA A 313 12.83 -26.55 21.03
N ILE A 314 12.95 -27.85 21.39
CA ILE A 314 11.82 -28.79 21.37
C ILE A 314 10.73 -28.33 22.34
N GLU A 315 11.08 -27.90 23.56
CA GLU A 315 10.09 -27.38 24.52
C GLU A 315 9.38 -26.13 24.02
N SER A 316 10.13 -25.17 23.47
CA SER A 316 9.57 -23.93 22.93
C SER A 316 8.67 -24.18 21.72
N PHE A 317 9.08 -25.03 20.77
CA PHE A 317 8.25 -25.37 19.63
C PHE A 317 7.02 -26.20 20.02
N LYS A 318 7.12 -27.09 21.02
CA LYS A 318 5.94 -27.80 21.58
C LYS A 318 4.94 -26.81 22.14
N LYS A 319 5.38 -25.77 22.87
CA LYS A 319 4.52 -24.71 23.38
C LYS A 319 3.83 -23.94 22.23
N ALA A 320 4.57 -23.61 21.17
CA ALA A 320 3.97 -23.00 20.00
C ALA A 320 2.89 -23.91 19.37
N CYS A 321 3.17 -25.20 19.19
CA CYS A 321 2.22 -26.17 18.64
C CYS A 321 1.00 -26.45 19.55
N GLU A 322 1.15 -26.34 20.88
CA GLU A 322 0.02 -26.43 21.82
C GLU A 322 -0.96 -25.26 21.65
N ILE A 323 -0.47 -24.07 21.24
CA ILE A 323 -1.27 -22.87 21.00
C ILE A 323 -1.90 -22.91 19.60
N ASP A 324 -1.11 -23.24 18.57
CA ASP A 324 -1.53 -23.36 17.18
C ASP A 324 -0.73 -24.44 16.45
N ASP A 325 -1.36 -25.54 16.08
CA ASP A 325 -0.78 -26.67 15.37
C ASP A 325 -0.97 -26.59 13.84
N THR A 326 -1.38 -25.42 13.31
CA THR A 326 -1.64 -25.24 11.87
C THR A 326 -0.47 -24.64 11.11
N ASN A 327 0.63 -24.33 11.78
CA ASN A 327 1.82 -23.75 11.17
C ASN A 327 2.83 -24.83 10.74
N PRO A 328 2.92 -25.17 9.43
CA PRO A 328 3.78 -26.25 8.95
C PRO A 328 5.28 -25.97 9.16
N VAL A 329 5.69 -24.70 9.25
CA VAL A 329 7.09 -24.31 9.50
C VAL A 329 7.49 -24.68 10.92
N VAL A 330 6.66 -24.34 11.91
CA VAL A 330 6.90 -24.65 13.33
C VAL A 330 6.93 -26.17 13.56
N LEU A 331 5.97 -26.90 12.98
CA LEU A 331 5.92 -28.35 13.03
C LEU A 331 7.17 -28.99 12.42
N THR A 332 7.67 -28.45 11.31
CA THR A 332 8.88 -28.92 10.63
C THR A 332 10.12 -28.68 11.48
N TYR A 333 10.26 -27.51 12.10
CA TYR A 333 11.39 -27.20 12.99
C TYR A 333 11.38 -28.05 14.25
N LEU A 334 10.19 -28.28 14.82
CA LEU A 334 10.04 -29.22 15.95
C LEU A 334 10.54 -30.63 15.58
N GLY A 335 10.09 -31.14 14.43
CA GLY A 335 10.54 -32.45 13.94
C GLY A 335 12.03 -32.48 13.64
N PHE A 336 12.57 -31.42 13.04
CA PHE A 336 14.02 -31.31 12.80
C PHE A 336 14.84 -31.34 14.11
N CYS A 337 14.43 -30.57 15.13
CA CYS A 337 15.10 -30.56 16.43
C CYS A 337 15.08 -31.96 17.12
N MET A 338 13.92 -32.61 17.06
CA MET A 338 13.78 -33.98 17.59
C MET A 338 14.68 -34.98 16.85
N ASN A 339 14.75 -34.90 15.52
CA ASN A 339 15.62 -35.74 14.71
C ASN A 339 17.12 -35.51 15.04
N SER A 340 17.50 -34.23 15.19
CA SER A 340 18.87 -33.84 15.54
C SER A 340 19.26 -34.38 16.92
N LYS A 341 18.36 -34.26 17.90
CA LYS A 341 18.54 -34.84 19.23
C LYS A 341 18.61 -36.36 19.16
N ALA A 342 17.73 -37.04 18.41
CA ALA A 342 17.72 -38.47 18.23
C ALA A 342 19.02 -38.98 17.62
N ALA A 343 19.56 -38.30 16.63
CA ALA A 343 20.83 -38.65 15.98
C ALA A 343 22.04 -38.59 16.94
N ALA A 344 21.96 -37.76 17.97
CA ALA A 344 23.00 -37.62 18.98
C ALA A 344 22.93 -38.70 20.11
N ILE A 345 21.89 -39.53 20.13
CA ILE A 345 21.76 -40.61 21.11
C ILE A 345 22.69 -41.76 20.71
N GLU A 346 23.72 -42.00 21.53
CA GLU A 346 24.65 -43.11 21.33
C GLU A 346 24.27 -44.30 22.20
N GLY A 347 24.31 -45.51 21.64
CA GLY A 347 24.17 -46.77 22.36
C GLY A 347 22.75 -47.16 22.81
N ASP A 348 21.74 -46.28 22.67
CA ASP A 348 20.34 -46.57 23.01
C ASP A 348 19.43 -46.47 21.77
N ILE A 349 19.45 -47.52 20.94
CA ILE A 349 18.63 -47.63 19.74
C ILE A 349 17.11 -47.50 20.01
N PRO A 350 16.56 -48.14 21.10
CA PRO A 350 15.16 -47.94 21.44
C PRO A 350 14.77 -46.48 21.71
N ALA A 351 15.56 -45.73 22.49
CA ALA A 351 15.31 -44.31 22.77
C ALA A 351 15.42 -43.46 21.50
N GLN A 352 16.43 -43.72 20.67
CA GLN A 352 16.59 -43.05 19.37
C GLN A 352 15.34 -43.23 18.50
N LYS A 353 14.87 -44.48 18.31
CA LYS A 353 13.69 -44.79 17.52
C LYS A 353 12.42 -44.16 18.09
N ALA A 354 12.28 -44.15 19.42
CA ALA A 354 11.11 -43.53 20.06
C ALA A 354 11.01 -42.01 19.73
N LEU A 355 12.16 -41.31 19.76
CA LEU A 355 12.18 -39.88 19.45
C LEU A 355 11.91 -39.58 17.97
N TYR A 356 12.48 -40.41 17.04
CA TYR A 356 12.10 -40.31 15.60
C TYR A 356 10.63 -40.64 15.39
N LYS A 357 10.01 -41.52 16.13
CA LYS A 357 8.59 -41.85 16.05
C LYS A 357 7.71 -40.70 16.54
N GLU A 358 8.12 -40.00 17.58
CA GLU A 358 7.44 -38.81 18.07
C GLU A 358 7.55 -37.67 17.04
N SER A 359 8.75 -37.39 16.52
CA SER A 359 9.03 -36.42 15.46
C SER A 359 8.15 -36.64 14.22
N MET A 360 8.03 -37.91 13.80
CA MET A 360 7.24 -38.31 12.63
C MET A 360 5.80 -37.73 12.67
N ARG A 361 5.16 -37.74 13.85
CA ARG A 361 3.78 -37.23 13.99
C ARG A 361 3.64 -35.75 13.64
N TYR A 362 4.60 -34.94 14.04
CA TYR A 362 4.60 -33.49 13.73
C TYR A 362 4.93 -33.25 12.26
N LEU A 363 5.84 -34.04 11.69
CA LEU A 363 6.23 -33.92 10.28
C LEU A 363 5.13 -34.41 9.31
N GLU A 364 4.40 -35.48 9.69
CA GLU A 364 3.21 -35.92 8.95
C GLU A 364 2.13 -34.84 8.99
N ARG A 365 1.92 -34.21 10.14
CA ARG A 365 0.98 -33.08 10.25
C ARG A 365 1.43 -31.89 9.38
N ALA A 366 2.73 -31.58 9.31
CA ALA A 366 3.25 -30.55 8.40
C ALA A 366 3.00 -30.91 6.93
N LYS A 367 3.20 -32.19 6.54
CA LYS A 367 2.88 -32.70 5.20
C LYS A 367 1.41 -32.53 4.87
N ASP A 368 0.50 -32.83 5.79
CA ASP A 368 -0.94 -32.70 5.58
C ASP A 368 -1.38 -31.25 5.36
N ILE A 369 -0.75 -30.30 6.04
CA ILE A 369 -1.07 -28.85 5.95
C ILE A 369 -0.45 -28.22 4.70
N ASP A 370 0.75 -28.63 4.32
CA ASP A 370 1.53 -28.05 3.21
C ASP A 370 2.09 -29.15 2.30
N PRO A 371 1.21 -29.93 1.62
CA PRO A 371 1.63 -31.09 0.82
C PRO A 371 2.61 -30.71 -0.30
N ASP A 372 2.46 -29.55 -0.89
CA ASP A 372 3.28 -29.03 -1.99
C ASP A 372 4.59 -28.40 -1.53
N ARG A 373 4.85 -28.36 -0.25
CA ARG A 373 6.06 -27.76 0.38
C ARG A 373 6.29 -26.29 0.02
N MET A 374 5.21 -25.54 -0.14
CA MET A 374 5.27 -24.12 -0.47
C MET A 374 5.74 -23.26 0.72
N LYS A 375 5.53 -23.75 1.94
CA LYS A 375 5.84 -23.02 3.20
C LYS A 375 6.96 -23.68 4.00
N ALA A 376 7.05 -25.02 3.99
CA ALA A 376 7.95 -25.76 4.87
C ALA A 376 8.61 -26.95 4.17
N ASN A 377 9.89 -27.16 4.41
CA ASN A 377 10.64 -28.28 3.83
C ASN A 377 10.63 -29.51 4.77
N TRP A 378 9.45 -30.06 4.99
CA TRP A 378 9.22 -31.21 5.87
C TRP A 378 9.72 -32.55 5.29
N ALA A 379 9.96 -32.65 3.99
CA ALA A 379 10.20 -33.93 3.32
C ALA A 379 11.45 -34.65 3.81
N TYR A 380 12.58 -33.95 3.91
CA TYR A 380 13.84 -34.59 4.37
C TYR A 380 13.80 -35.07 5.83
N PRO A 381 13.40 -34.28 6.82
CA PRO A 381 13.29 -34.78 8.18
C PRO A 381 12.22 -35.88 8.31
N LEU A 382 11.16 -35.89 7.53
CA LEU A 382 10.19 -37.01 7.55
C LEU A 382 10.77 -38.28 6.91
N TYR A 383 11.57 -38.14 5.84
CA TYR A 383 12.32 -39.25 5.28
C TYR A 383 13.21 -39.92 6.30
N GLN A 384 13.95 -39.13 7.12
CA GLN A 384 14.78 -39.69 8.20
C GLN A 384 13.95 -40.52 9.20
N CYS A 385 12.78 -40.02 9.58
CA CYS A 385 11.86 -40.71 10.49
C CYS A 385 11.38 -42.03 9.89
N TYR A 386 10.97 -42.06 8.64
CA TYR A 386 10.53 -43.31 7.99
C TYR A 386 11.67 -44.31 7.80
N TYR A 387 12.84 -43.83 7.38
CA TYR A 387 14.02 -44.68 7.18
C TYR A 387 14.40 -45.41 8.47
N ILE A 388 14.46 -44.67 9.60
CA ILE A 388 14.88 -45.24 10.89
C ILE A 388 13.82 -46.18 11.49
N ASN A 389 12.54 -45.85 11.36
CA ASN A 389 11.45 -46.64 11.95
C ASN A 389 11.00 -47.81 11.10
N TYR A 390 11.04 -47.71 9.77
CA TYR A 390 10.46 -48.68 8.84
C TYR A 390 11.48 -49.34 7.90
N SER A 391 12.53 -48.68 7.52
CA SER A 391 13.61 -49.08 6.60
C SER A 391 13.55 -48.40 5.22
N ALA A 392 14.66 -48.53 4.47
CA ALA A 392 14.77 -48.05 3.10
C ALA A 392 13.75 -48.67 2.10
N ASN A 393 13.25 -49.87 2.40
CA ASN A 393 12.35 -50.59 1.52
C ASN A 393 10.86 -50.28 1.75
N ASP A 394 10.51 -49.53 2.79
CA ASP A 394 9.14 -49.15 3.07
C ASP A 394 8.61 -48.20 1.95
N PRO A 395 7.37 -48.41 1.46
CA PRO A 395 6.79 -47.57 0.41
C PRO A 395 6.82 -46.08 0.71
N ARG A 396 6.59 -45.70 1.96
CA ARG A 396 6.61 -44.28 2.40
C ARG A 396 7.99 -43.66 2.32
N THR A 397 9.03 -44.44 2.66
CA THR A 397 10.43 -44.02 2.55
C THR A 397 10.79 -43.79 1.08
N LYS A 398 10.39 -44.71 0.18
CA LYS A 398 10.64 -44.61 -1.25
C LYS A 398 9.89 -43.43 -1.88
N GLU A 399 8.65 -43.18 -1.49
CA GLU A 399 7.89 -42.02 -1.93
C GLU A 399 8.65 -40.71 -1.66
N LEU A 400 9.15 -40.55 -0.43
CA LEU A 400 9.92 -39.35 -0.04
C LEU A 400 11.30 -39.31 -0.70
N GLU A 401 11.92 -40.44 -0.97
CA GLU A 401 13.17 -40.49 -1.72
C GLU A 401 13.01 -39.97 -3.16
N GLU A 402 11.88 -40.27 -3.81
CA GLU A 402 11.58 -39.74 -5.14
C GLU A 402 11.29 -38.21 -5.09
N ILE A 403 10.64 -37.74 -4.03
CA ILE A 403 10.35 -36.31 -3.83
C ILE A 403 11.61 -35.48 -3.56
N LEU A 404 12.66 -36.11 -3.02
CA LEU A 404 13.92 -35.47 -2.65
C LEU A 404 14.99 -35.49 -3.77
N LYS A 405 14.76 -36.24 -4.86
CA LYS A 405 15.61 -36.26 -6.08
C LYS A 405 15.33 -35.04 -6.95
#